data_79a4ffee30917cc20b1724411c6ef181
#
_entry.id   79a4ffee30917cc20b1724411c6ef181
#
_cell.length_a   1.000
_cell.length_b   1.000
_cell.length_c   1.000
_cell.angle_alpha   90.00
_cell.angle_beta   90.00
_cell.angle_gamma   90.00
#
_symmetry.space_group_name_H-M   'P 1'
#
loop_
_entity.id
_entity.type
_entity.pdbx_description
1 polymer ?
#
loop_
_entity_poly.entity_id
_entity_poly.type
_entity_poly.pdbx_seq_one_letter_code
_entity_poly.pdbx_strand_id
1 'polypeptide(L)'
;MSWQKYWDYWKVRLDFVKILYIHLTTWITFIVLVMLVKPSYELVAPRLAQAYFDIVVKPFQKDIVIPKTIKANPYSIGESRVIDLNNGQKILYLLVSNKDNPDIGFYPWSYTYQVLSASGEVLEQRSVFDDFLLPDEQTYIVVYTSNPQAVSLRIQLDEVNTNLVPYNRESPNFLKKPNIVQRRGIVNDDPKKDFYEVSLLFKNDDTVDVKTVNVLYLLRSDDGQIVGMNKSVLSGFLANTEREITVLDLPKPSRALTKKPLLEVVLRINYLDPTIVTLS
;
A
#
# COMPACT_ATOMS: atom_id res chain seq x y z
N MET A 1 52.28 23.18 52.46
CA MET A 1 50.93 23.17 51.91
C MET A 1 50.03 23.82 52.93
N SER A 2 49.34 24.96 52.63
CA SER A 2 48.50 25.63 53.62
C SER A 2 47.25 24.77 53.90
N TRP A 3 46.81 24.76 55.17
CA TRP A 3 45.61 24.05 55.60
C TRP A 3 44.40 24.40 54.81
N GLN A 4 44.31 25.56 54.22
CA GLN A 4 43.24 26.03 53.35
C GLN A 4 43.17 25.25 52.06
N LYS A 5 44.31 25.00 51.37
CA LYS A 5 44.35 24.17 50.12
C LYS A 5 43.97 22.73 50.41
N TYR A 6 44.24 22.19 51.59
CA TYR A 6 43.86 20.86 52.01
C TYR A 6 42.31 20.75 52.16
N TRP A 7 41.68 21.74 52.82
CA TRP A 7 40.24 21.81 52.97
C TRP A 7 39.49 22.00 51.68
N ASP A 8 39.97 22.82 50.76
CA ASP A 8 39.37 23.04 49.45
C ASP A 8 39.45 21.78 48.61
N TYR A 9 40.55 21.03 48.68
CA TYR A 9 40.68 19.74 48.00
C TYR A 9 39.66 18.72 48.48
N TRP A 10 39.47 18.61 49.79
CA TRP A 10 38.50 17.69 50.38
C TRP A 10 37.05 18.11 50.08
N LYS A 11 36.75 19.37 50.06
CA LYS A 11 35.44 19.90 49.72
C LYS A 11 35.03 19.56 48.30
N VAL A 12 35.92 19.78 47.35
CA VAL A 12 35.70 19.40 45.92
C VAL A 12 35.50 17.88 45.78
N ARG A 13 36.25 17.07 46.51
CA ARG A 13 36.13 15.61 46.49
C ARG A 13 34.82 15.13 47.11
N LEU A 14 34.34 15.73 48.17
CA LEU A 14 33.05 15.45 48.80
C LEU A 14 31.89 15.85 47.91
N ASP A 15 31.98 16.95 47.20
CA ASP A 15 30.98 17.38 46.23
C ASP A 15 30.94 16.44 45.01
N PHE A 16 32.08 15.98 44.56
CA PHE A 16 32.15 14.97 43.49
C PHE A 16 31.51 13.64 43.90
N VAL A 17 31.80 13.17 45.13
CA VAL A 17 31.18 11.95 45.66
C VAL A 17 29.67 12.11 45.79
N LYS A 18 29.17 13.27 46.24
CA LYS A 18 27.73 13.55 46.26
C LYS A 18 27.08 13.52 44.90
N ILE A 19 27.71 14.16 43.91
CA ILE A 19 27.23 14.15 42.52
C ILE A 19 27.19 12.72 41.98
N LEU A 20 28.24 11.93 42.19
CA LEU A 20 28.30 10.53 41.78
C LEU A 20 27.21 9.70 42.47
N TYR A 21 26.96 9.93 43.76
CA TYR A 21 25.89 9.23 44.48
C TYR A 21 24.50 9.59 43.94
N ILE A 22 24.25 10.86 43.63
CA ILE A 22 22.98 11.30 43.05
C ILE A 22 22.78 10.64 41.69
N HIS A 23 23.79 10.61 40.82
CA HIS A 23 23.69 9.95 39.52
C HIS A 23 23.45 8.45 39.67
N LEU A 24 24.17 7.78 40.56
CA LEU A 24 24.01 6.34 40.79
C LEU A 24 22.61 6.00 41.29
N THR A 25 22.08 6.75 42.24
CA THR A 25 20.72 6.54 42.78
C THR A 25 19.67 6.83 41.74
N THR A 26 19.86 7.86 40.91
CA THR A 26 18.94 8.16 39.77
C THR A 26 18.91 7.03 38.76
N TRP A 27 20.06 6.49 38.37
CA TRP A 27 20.16 5.35 37.47
C TRP A 27 19.53 4.08 38.04
N ILE A 28 19.77 3.76 39.31
CA ILE A 28 19.17 2.61 39.99
C ILE A 28 17.65 2.78 40.03
N THR A 29 17.16 3.96 40.40
CA THR A 29 15.72 4.24 40.42
C THR A 29 15.10 4.10 39.03
N PHE A 30 15.76 4.59 37.98
CA PHE A 30 15.30 4.44 36.59
C PHE A 30 15.24 2.98 36.17
N ILE A 31 16.27 2.17 36.48
CA ILE A 31 16.29 0.73 36.14
C ILE A 31 15.18 0.00 36.89
N VAL A 32 14.98 0.29 38.19
CA VAL A 32 13.88 -0.32 38.97
C VAL A 32 12.52 0.07 38.37
N LEU A 33 12.36 1.32 38.00
CA LEU A 33 11.12 1.81 37.41
C LEU A 33 10.83 1.13 36.05
N VAL A 34 11.85 0.95 35.20
CA VAL A 34 11.74 0.21 33.95
C VAL A 34 11.42 -1.27 34.19
N MET A 35 12.06 -1.90 35.17
CA MET A 35 11.79 -3.29 35.54
C MET A 35 10.39 -3.51 36.10
N LEU A 36 9.82 -2.52 36.80
CA LEU A 36 8.44 -2.60 37.33
C LEU A 36 7.39 -2.26 36.28
N VAL A 37 7.67 -1.30 35.39
CA VAL A 37 6.71 -0.84 34.38
C VAL A 37 6.57 -1.86 33.26
N LYS A 38 7.66 -2.50 32.81
CA LYS A 38 7.63 -3.45 31.70
C LYS A 38 6.70 -4.66 31.95
N PRO A 39 6.83 -5.39 33.08
CA PRO A 39 5.90 -6.50 33.36
C PRO A 39 4.46 -6.03 33.57
N SER A 40 4.28 -4.86 34.18
CA SER A 40 2.94 -4.29 34.38
C SER A 40 2.32 -3.89 33.04
N TYR A 41 3.10 -3.33 32.13
CA TYR A 41 2.66 -3.01 30.79
C TYR A 41 2.30 -4.27 29.99
N GLU A 42 3.12 -5.31 30.03
CA GLU A 42 2.85 -6.59 29.35
C GLU A 42 1.61 -7.30 29.91
N LEU A 43 1.29 -7.10 31.19
CA LEU A 43 0.09 -7.64 31.82
C LEU A 43 -1.18 -6.82 31.58
N VAL A 44 -1.05 -5.49 31.53
CA VAL A 44 -2.19 -4.57 31.49
C VAL A 44 -2.51 -4.12 30.05
N ALA A 45 -1.51 -3.99 29.19
CA ALA A 45 -1.72 -3.56 27.81
C ALA A 45 -2.70 -4.46 27.02
N PRO A 46 -2.61 -5.81 27.09
CA PRO A 46 -3.59 -6.67 26.41
C PRO A 46 -5.00 -6.49 26.97
N ARG A 47 -5.14 -6.30 28.30
CA ARG A 47 -6.42 -6.10 28.96
C ARG A 47 -7.04 -4.75 28.62
N LEU A 48 -6.23 -3.69 28.54
CA LEU A 48 -6.66 -2.36 28.10
C LEU A 48 -7.01 -2.37 26.62
N ALA A 49 -6.23 -3.04 25.77
CA ALA A 49 -6.54 -3.21 24.35
C ALA A 49 -7.85 -3.98 24.17
N GLN A 50 -8.06 -5.05 24.94
CA GLN A 50 -9.30 -5.81 24.91
C GLN A 50 -10.49 -4.99 25.43
N ALA A 51 -10.31 -4.24 26.54
CA ALA A 51 -11.36 -3.37 27.06
C ALA A 51 -11.70 -2.23 26.09
N TYR A 52 -10.68 -1.63 25.45
CA TYR A 52 -10.89 -0.64 24.39
C TYR A 52 -11.64 -1.25 23.21
N PHE A 53 -11.25 -2.43 22.75
CA PHE A 53 -11.93 -3.16 21.70
C PHE A 53 -13.39 -3.45 22.07
N ASP A 54 -13.63 -3.95 23.30
CA ASP A 54 -14.99 -4.28 23.78
C ASP A 54 -15.87 -3.04 23.97
N ILE A 55 -15.33 -1.92 24.39
CA ILE A 55 -16.09 -0.69 24.66
C ILE A 55 -16.25 0.17 23.41
N VAL A 56 -15.20 0.29 22.58
CA VAL A 56 -15.17 1.24 21.47
C VAL A 56 -15.44 0.55 20.13
N VAL A 57 -14.87 -0.61 19.89
CA VAL A 57 -14.93 -1.29 18.57
C VAL A 57 -16.12 -2.25 18.49
N LYS A 58 -16.36 -3.05 19.52
CA LYS A 58 -17.42 -4.06 19.53
C LYS A 58 -18.85 -3.50 19.41
N PRO A 59 -19.21 -2.34 19.99
CA PRO A 59 -20.52 -1.74 19.73
C PRO A 59 -20.75 -1.39 18.27
N PHE A 60 -19.69 -0.99 17.56
CA PHE A 60 -19.76 -0.69 16.12
C PHE A 60 -19.76 -1.95 15.25
N GLN A 61 -19.24 -3.07 15.76
CA GLN A 61 -19.31 -4.37 15.06
C GLN A 61 -20.70 -5.01 15.15
N LYS A 62 -21.52 -4.68 16.16
CA LYS A 62 -22.86 -5.26 16.31
C LYS A 62 -23.82 -4.88 15.18
N ASP A 63 -23.61 -3.75 14.54
CA ASP A 63 -24.45 -3.28 13.43
C ASP A 63 -23.94 -3.76 12.06
N ILE A 64 -22.77 -4.39 12.04
CA ILE A 64 -22.24 -5.03 10.83
C ILE A 64 -22.74 -6.47 10.83
N VAL A 65 -23.95 -6.69 10.33
CA VAL A 65 -24.42 -8.02 9.95
C VAL A 65 -23.59 -8.46 8.76
N ILE A 66 -22.44 -9.10 9.02
CA ILE A 66 -21.72 -9.82 7.97
C ILE A 66 -22.67 -10.95 7.55
N PRO A 67 -23.20 -10.94 6.32
CA PRO A 67 -24.03 -12.03 5.86
C PRO A 67 -23.19 -13.30 5.99
N LYS A 68 -23.61 -14.24 6.83
CA LYS A 68 -22.92 -15.52 7.10
C LYS A 68 -22.77 -16.43 5.88
N THR A 69 -23.21 -15.98 4.71
CA THR A 69 -23.23 -16.74 3.46
C THR A 69 -22.88 -15.87 2.26
N ILE A 70 -21.67 -15.34 2.23
CA ILE A 70 -21.08 -15.01 0.94
C ILE A 70 -20.47 -16.31 0.44
N LYS A 71 -21.28 -17.12 -0.22
CA LYS A 71 -20.85 -18.29 -0.97
C LYS A 71 -20.36 -17.81 -2.34
N ALA A 72 -19.16 -18.23 -2.68
CA ALA A 72 -18.52 -18.24 -4.00
C ALA A 72 -18.18 -16.87 -4.61
N ASN A 73 -16.92 -16.71 -4.96
CA ASN A 73 -16.30 -15.67 -5.77
C ASN A 73 -17.05 -14.32 -5.79
N PRO A 74 -16.90 -13.49 -4.76
CA PRO A 74 -17.56 -12.19 -4.71
C PRO A 74 -17.02 -11.20 -5.75
N TYR A 75 -16.07 -11.58 -6.55
CA TYR A 75 -15.52 -10.80 -7.65
C TYR A 75 -15.34 -11.66 -8.90
N SER A 76 -15.35 -11.04 -10.09
CA SER A 76 -15.09 -11.70 -11.34
C SER A 76 -13.67 -11.50 -11.82
N ILE A 77 -13.11 -12.52 -12.46
CA ILE A 77 -11.81 -12.50 -13.13
C ILE A 77 -12.05 -12.58 -14.63
N GLY A 78 -11.55 -11.57 -15.36
CA GLY A 78 -11.61 -11.52 -16.80
C GLY A 78 -10.57 -12.41 -17.47
N GLU A 79 -10.60 -12.44 -18.79
CA GLU A 79 -9.62 -13.17 -19.59
C GLU A 79 -8.23 -12.55 -19.47
N SER A 80 -7.22 -13.41 -19.46
CA SER A 80 -5.83 -13.00 -19.53
C SER A 80 -5.48 -12.49 -20.91
N ARG A 81 -4.69 -11.40 -20.96
CA ARG A 81 -4.17 -10.82 -22.21
C ARG A 81 -2.67 -10.62 -22.11
N VAL A 82 -2.02 -10.55 -23.26
CA VAL A 82 -0.56 -10.41 -23.40
C VAL A 82 -0.25 -9.19 -24.27
N ILE A 83 0.78 -8.46 -23.89
CA ILE A 83 1.39 -7.39 -24.67
C ILE A 83 2.87 -7.77 -24.85
N ASP A 84 3.31 -7.91 -26.09
CA ASP A 84 4.73 -8.07 -26.42
C ASP A 84 5.39 -6.70 -26.45
N LEU A 85 6.57 -6.58 -25.83
CA LEU A 85 7.32 -5.34 -25.72
C LEU A 85 8.54 -5.33 -26.64
N ASN A 86 9.00 -4.13 -27.02
CA ASN A 86 10.17 -3.94 -27.89
C ASN A 86 11.46 -4.53 -27.31
N ASN A 87 11.59 -4.59 -25.99
CA ASN A 87 12.75 -5.14 -25.30
C ASN A 87 12.72 -6.67 -25.15
N GLY A 88 11.79 -7.36 -25.80
CA GLY A 88 11.60 -8.81 -25.73
C GLY A 88 10.89 -9.32 -24.45
N GLN A 89 10.52 -8.43 -23.57
CA GLN A 89 9.66 -8.77 -22.43
C GLN A 89 8.20 -8.83 -22.84
N LYS A 90 7.37 -9.40 -21.97
CA LYS A 90 5.92 -9.44 -22.12
C LYS A 90 5.25 -8.89 -20.87
N ILE A 91 4.11 -8.24 -21.08
CA ILE A 91 3.18 -7.90 -20.02
C ILE A 91 2.00 -8.86 -20.12
N LEU A 92 1.75 -9.63 -19.07
CA LEU A 92 0.52 -10.39 -18.93
C LEU A 92 -0.38 -9.64 -17.97
N TYR A 93 -1.64 -9.50 -18.30
CA TYR A 93 -2.60 -8.85 -17.42
C TYR A 93 -3.98 -9.49 -17.52
N LEU A 94 -4.73 -9.33 -16.44
CA LEU A 94 -6.14 -9.66 -16.41
C LEU A 94 -6.90 -8.64 -15.57
N LEU A 95 -8.16 -8.45 -15.91
CA LEU A 95 -9.08 -7.58 -15.19
C LEU A 95 -9.68 -8.33 -14.02
N VAL A 96 -9.67 -7.71 -12.85
CA VAL A 96 -10.43 -8.14 -11.68
C VAL A 96 -11.53 -7.13 -11.40
N SER A 97 -12.74 -7.58 -11.20
CA SER A 97 -13.91 -6.72 -10.98
C SER A 97 -14.66 -7.12 -9.72
N ASN A 98 -14.82 -6.18 -8.82
CA ASN A 98 -15.63 -6.27 -7.59
C ASN A 98 -16.90 -5.41 -7.69
N LYS A 99 -17.37 -5.12 -8.91
CA LYS A 99 -18.52 -4.23 -9.15
C LYS A 99 -19.83 -4.73 -8.56
N ASP A 100 -19.96 -6.04 -8.41
CA ASP A 100 -21.17 -6.65 -7.84
C ASP A 100 -21.21 -6.58 -6.30
N ASN A 101 -20.17 -6.01 -5.69
CA ASN A 101 -20.05 -5.85 -4.24
C ASN A 101 -19.79 -4.38 -3.85
N PRO A 102 -20.79 -3.51 -3.90
CA PRO A 102 -20.61 -2.08 -3.61
C PRO A 102 -20.27 -1.81 -2.13
N ASP A 103 -20.58 -2.75 -1.24
CA ASP A 103 -20.42 -2.60 0.21
C ASP A 103 -19.39 -3.57 0.80
N ILE A 104 -18.63 -4.28 -0.03
CA ILE A 104 -17.64 -5.24 0.44
C ILE A 104 -16.35 -5.07 -0.34
N GLY A 105 -15.25 -4.88 0.39
CA GLY A 105 -13.90 -4.93 -0.13
C GLY A 105 -13.12 -6.10 0.45
N PHE A 106 -11.89 -6.26 -0.01
CA PHE A 106 -10.96 -7.29 0.45
C PHE A 106 -9.67 -6.62 0.92
N TYR A 107 -9.29 -6.84 2.19
CA TYR A 107 -8.01 -6.39 2.72
C TYR A 107 -7.64 -7.17 3.99
N PRO A 108 -6.45 -7.82 4.05
CA PRO A 108 -5.61 -8.09 2.88
C PRO A 108 -6.32 -8.96 1.84
N TRP A 109 -5.95 -8.79 0.58
CA TRP A 109 -6.36 -9.62 -0.53
C TRP A 109 -5.14 -10.38 -1.04
N SER A 110 -5.14 -11.68 -0.78
CA SER A 110 -4.01 -12.56 -1.06
C SER A 110 -4.34 -13.53 -2.19
N TYR A 111 -3.40 -13.69 -3.11
CA TYR A 111 -3.58 -14.58 -4.25
C TYR A 111 -2.25 -15.10 -4.77
N THR A 112 -2.30 -16.22 -5.46
CA THR A 112 -1.16 -16.75 -6.23
C THR A 112 -1.44 -16.58 -7.71
N TYR A 113 -0.51 -15.98 -8.45
CA TYR A 113 -0.58 -15.97 -9.89
C TYR A 113 0.37 -17.00 -10.51
N GLN A 114 -0.03 -17.52 -11.66
CA GLN A 114 0.73 -18.47 -12.48
C GLN A 114 0.79 -17.94 -13.90
N VAL A 115 2.01 -17.85 -14.44
CA VAL A 115 2.27 -17.57 -15.86
C VAL A 115 2.30 -18.90 -16.57
N LEU A 116 1.51 -19.02 -17.65
CA LEU A 116 1.31 -20.28 -18.35
C LEU A 116 1.81 -20.20 -19.80
N SER A 117 2.33 -21.32 -20.28
CA SER A 117 2.60 -21.56 -21.71
C SER A 117 1.31 -21.85 -22.49
N ALA A 118 1.42 -21.96 -23.81
CA ALA A 118 0.32 -22.37 -24.68
C ALA A 118 -0.17 -23.80 -24.40
N SER A 119 0.68 -24.68 -23.86
CA SER A 119 0.29 -26.03 -23.41
C SER A 119 -0.35 -26.06 -22.02
N GLY A 120 -0.42 -24.92 -21.33
CA GLY A 120 -0.93 -24.83 -19.96
C GLY A 120 0.10 -25.17 -18.88
N GLU A 121 1.37 -25.35 -19.25
CA GLU A 121 2.47 -25.56 -18.30
C GLU A 121 2.73 -24.29 -17.50
N VAL A 122 2.96 -24.43 -16.20
CA VAL A 122 3.31 -23.32 -15.30
C VAL A 122 4.78 -22.95 -15.51
N LEU A 123 5.03 -21.78 -16.07
CA LEU A 123 6.37 -21.23 -16.32
C LEU A 123 6.89 -20.46 -15.13
N GLU A 124 6.02 -19.71 -14.47
CA GLU A 124 6.33 -18.90 -13.30
C GLU A 124 5.14 -18.94 -12.34
N GLN A 125 5.42 -18.91 -11.03
CA GLN A 125 4.41 -18.82 -9.99
C GLN A 125 4.88 -17.91 -8.86
N ARG A 126 3.99 -17.06 -8.36
CA ARG A 126 4.27 -16.18 -7.23
C ARG A 126 3.01 -15.91 -6.42
N SER A 127 3.16 -15.90 -5.10
CA SER A 127 2.13 -15.44 -4.18
C SER A 127 2.28 -13.96 -3.89
N VAL A 128 1.15 -13.27 -3.85
CA VAL A 128 1.01 -11.85 -3.48
C VAL A 128 0.21 -11.81 -2.20
N PHE A 129 0.72 -11.11 -1.21
CA PHE A 129 0.09 -10.89 0.08
C PHE A 129 -0.12 -9.39 0.25
N ASP A 130 -1.09 -9.01 1.05
CA ASP A 130 -1.36 -7.62 1.42
C ASP A 130 -1.75 -6.67 0.26
N ASP A 131 -2.23 -7.21 -0.87
CA ASP A 131 -2.93 -6.38 -1.87
C ASP A 131 -4.34 -6.06 -1.36
N PHE A 132 -5.09 -5.27 -2.08
CA PHE A 132 -6.47 -4.92 -1.73
C PHE A 132 -7.35 -4.87 -2.96
N LEU A 133 -8.64 -5.10 -2.75
CA LEU A 133 -9.67 -4.93 -3.78
C LEU A 133 -10.83 -4.15 -3.15
N LEU A 134 -11.06 -2.95 -3.65
CA LEU A 134 -12.05 -2.03 -3.08
C LEU A 134 -13.48 -2.42 -3.47
N PRO A 135 -14.48 -1.97 -2.69
CA PRO A 135 -15.88 -2.06 -3.10
C PRO A 135 -16.09 -1.36 -4.45
N ASP A 136 -16.91 -1.97 -5.32
CA ASP A 136 -17.24 -1.44 -6.65
C ASP A 136 -16.01 -1.16 -7.55
N GLU A 137 -14.86 -1.77 -7.27
CA GLU A 137 -13.60 -1.54 -8.01
C GLU A 137 -13.47 -2.48 -9.22
N GLN A 138 -12.86 -1.93 -10.27
CA GLN A 138 -12.20 -2.71 -11.31
C GLN A 138 -10.72 -2.37 -11.32
N THR A 139 -9.87 -3.39 -11.33
CA THR A 139 -8.41 -3.23 -11.36
C THR A 139 -7.76 -4.29 -12.22
N TYR A 140 -6.48 -4.11 -12.51
CA TYR A 140 -5.71 -5.07 -13.29
C TYR A 140 -4.61 -5.69 -12.44
N ILE A 141 -4.49 -7.01 -12.52
CA ILE A 141 -3.28 -7.71 -12.11
C ILE A 141 -2.35 -7.70 -13.31
N VAL A 142 -1.11 -7.23 -13.09
CA VAL A 142 -0.10 -7.02 -14.13
C VAL A 142 1.15 -7.75 -13.72
N VAL A 143 1.67 -8.59 -14.62
CA VAL A 143 2.89 -9.38 -14.42
C VAL A 143 3.81 -9.16 -15.62
N TYR A 144 5.07 -8.86 -15.33
CA TYR A 144 6.13 -8.77 -16.33
C TYR A 144 6.90 -10.06 -16.35
N THR A 145 7.18 -10.57 -17.55
CA THR A 145 8.00 -11.76 -17.71
C THR A 145 8.92 -11.63 -18.93
N SER A 146 10.11 -12.20 -18.84
CA SER A 146 11.03 -12.35 -19.97
C SER A 146 10.91 -13.72 -20.64
N ASN A 147 9.97 -14.55 -20.20
CA ASN A 147 9.77 -15.87 -20.76
C ASN A 147 9.02 -15.76 -22.11
N PRO A 148 9.63 -16.12 -23.25
CA PRO A 148 9.01 -16.00 -24.57
C PRO A 148 7.81 -16.92 -24.75
N GLN A 149 7.72 -18.03 -23.98
CA GLN A 149 6.63 -18.99 -24.06
C GLN A 149 5.38 -18.57 -23.27
N ALA A 150 5.47 -17.49 -22.49
CA ALA A 150 4.36 -16.99 -21.69
C ALA A 150 3.24 -16.45 -22.59
N VAL A 151 2.02 -16.97 -22.40
CA VAL A 151 0.83 -16.60 -23.21
C VAL A 151 -0.39 -16.27 -22.37
N SER A 152 -0.44 -16.69 -21.10
CA SER A 152 -1.59 -16.42 -20.25
C SER A 152 -1.22 -16.31 -18.78
N LEU A 153 -2.10 -15.67 -18.01
CA LEU A 153 -2.01 -15.48 -16.57
C LEU A 153 -3.23 -16.14 -15.93
N ARG A 154 -2.99 -16.95 -14.91
CA ARG A 154 -4.04 -17.54 -14.07
C ARG A 154 -3.86 -17.04 -12.65
N ILE A 155 -4.98 -16.84 -11.94
CA ILE A 155 -4.98 -16.47 -10.53
C ILE A 155 -5.70 -17.54 -9.73
N GLN A 156 -5.15 -17.84 -8.57
CA GLN A 156 -5.77 -18.66 -7.54
C GLN A 156 -5.85 -17.82 -6.26
N LEU A 157 -7.06 -17.66 -5.75
CA LEU A 157 -7.29 -16.96 -4.49
C LEU A 157 -6.72 -17.75 -3.32
N ASP A 158 -6.10 -17.05 -2.40
CA ASP A 158 -5.78 -17.57 -1.07
C ASP A 158 -6.90 -17.15 -0.10
N GLU A 159 -7.91 -18.00 0.03
CA GLU A 159 -9.08 -17.74 0.87
C GLU A 159 -8.72 -17.65 2.36
N VAL A 160 -7.66 -18.32 2.79
CA VAL A 160 -7.21 -18.34 4.19
C VAL A 160 -6.64 -16.99 4.62
N ASN A 161 -5.88 -16.35 3.70
CA ASN A 161 -5.20 -15.09 3.95
C ASN A 161 -5.93 -13.88 3.34
N THR A 162 -7.17 -14.06 2.88
CA THR A 162 -8.00 -12.98 2.35
C THR A 162 -9.13 -12.66 3.32
N ASN A 163 -9.23 -11.38 3.72
CA ASN A 163 -10.28 -10.92 4.61
C ASN A 163 -11.31 -10.09 3.87
N LEU A 164 -12.58 -10.37 4.15
CA LEU A 164 -13.71 -9.55 3.73
C LEU A 164 -13.84 -8.35 4.67
N VAL A 165 -13.85 -7.15 4.10
CA VAL A 165 -14.03 -5.91 4.84
C VAL A 165 -15.33 -5.26 4.39
N PRO A 166 -16.36 -5.24 5.25
CA PRO A 166 -17.59 -4.53 4.94
C PRO A 166 -17.32 -3.02 4.89
N TYR A 167 -17.89 -2.36 3.91
CA TYR A 167 -17.74 -0.92 3.69
C TYR A 167 -19.11 -0.26 3.70
N ASN A 168 -19.35 0.60 4.68
CA ASN A 168 -20.57 1.38 4.74
C ASN A 168 -20.24 2.86 4.44
N ARG A 169 -20.63 3.32 3.25
CA ARG A 169 -20.40 4.69 2.77
C ARG A 169 -21.04 5.77 3.64
N GLU A 170 -22.09 5.43 4.39
CA GLU A 170 -22.83 6.34 5.24
C GLU A 170 -22.29 6.40 6.67
N SER A 171 -21.41 5.47 7.05
CA SER A 171 -20.86 5.46 8.39
C SER A 171 -19.79 6.55 8.56
N PRO A 172 -19.89 7.38 9.60
CA PRO A 172 -18.88 8.41 9.88
C PRO A 172 -17.50 7.83 10.24
N ASN A 173 -17.44 6.55 10.54
CA ASN A 173 -16.21 5.85 10.93
C ASN A 173 -15.45 5.25 9.74
N PHE A 174 -16.02 5.27 8.53
CA PHE A 174 -15.32 4.82 7.34
C PHE A 174 -14.63 5.99 6.66
N LEU A 175 -13.38 5.79 6.31
CA LEU A 175 -12.61 6.76 5.55
C LEU A 175 -13.29 6.97 4.19
N LYS A 176 -13.61 8.20 3.89
CA LYS A 176 -14.04 8.56 2.54
C LYS A 176 -12.88 8.34 1.59
N LYS A 177 -13.19 7.88 0.38
CA LYS A 177 -12.19 7.79 -0.68
C LYS A 177 -11.53 9.16 -0.86
N PRO A 178 -10.21 9.30 -0.63
CA PRO A 178 -9.53 10.58 -0.81
C PRO A 178 -9.65 11.08 -2.25
N ASN A 179 -9.81 12.39 -2.39
CA ASN A 179 -9.98 13.04 -3.68
C ASN A 179 -8.62 13.46 -4.25
N ILE A 180 -7.89 12.50 -4.81
CA ILE A 180 -6.67 12.77 -5.56
C ILE A 180 -7.01 12.78 -7.05
N VAL A 181 -6.73 13.90 -7.72
CA VAL A 181 -7.03 14.09 -9.13
C VAL A 181 -5.77 14.29 -9.95
N GLN A 182 -5.78 13.76 -11.17
CA GLN A 182 -4.77 14.05 -12.17
C GLN A 182 -5.10 15.39 -12.83
N ARG A 183 -4.20 16.38 -12.73
CA ARG A 183 -4.35 17.69 -13.33
C ARG A 183 -3.76 17.77 -14.73
N ARG A 184 -2.65 17.05 -14.95
CA ARG A 184 -1.94 17.03 -16.22
C ARG A 184 -1.28 15.68 -16.45
N GLY A 185 -1.24 15.24 -17.70
CA GLY A 185 -0.49 14.07 -18.13
C GLY A 185 0.11 14.34 -19.52
N ILE A 186 1.41 14.16 -19.65
CA ILE A 186 2.14 14.31 -20.91
C ILE A 186 2.91 13.01 -21.15
N VAL A 187 2.70 12.41 -22.31
CA VAL A 187 3.49 11.27 -22.79
C VAL A 187 4.51 11.78 -23.79
N ASN A 188 5.77 11.59 -23.56
CA ASN A 188 6.85 11.89 -24.49
C ASN A 188 7.26 10.59 -25.20
N ASP A 189 7.29 10.65 -26.52
CA ASP A 189 7.67 9.55 -27.39
C ASP A 189 8.98 9.90 -28.09
N ASP A 190 10.09 9.44 -27.54
CA ASP A 190 11.39 9.52 -28.19
C ASP A 190 11.57 8.23 -29.03
N PRO A 191 11.70 8.32 -30.36
CA PRO A 191 11.85 7.14 -31.22
C PRO A 191 13.14 6.35 -30.97
N LYS A 192 14.11 6.92 -30.24
CA LYS A 192 15.36 6.24 -29.89
C LYS A 192 15.26 5.41 -28.62
N LYS A 193 14.15 5.53 -27.87
CA LYS A 193 13.93 4.83 -26.60
C LYS A 193 12.89 3.72 -26.77
N ASP A 194 13.08 2.62 -26.06
CA ASP A 194 12.12 1.50 -26.01
C ASP A 194 10.99 1.71 -24.99
N PHE A 195 10.90 2.91 -24.43
CA PHE A 195 9.89 3.29 -23.46
C PHE A 195 9.37 4.71 -23.71
N TYR A 196 8.18 4.98 -23.21
CA TYR A 196 7.62 6.32 -23.13
C TYR A 196 8.02 6.97 -21.80
N GLU A 197 8.32 8.25 -21.83
CA GLU A 197 8.44 9.08 -20.65
C GLU A 197 7.11 9.74 -20.38
N VAL A 198 6.63 9.65 -19.15
CA VAL A 198 5.34 10.23 -18.76
C VAL A 198 5.55 11.22 -17.62
N SER A 199 5.12 12.46 -17.82
CA SER A 199 5.07 13.47 -16.76
C SER A 199 3.64 13.69 -16.33
N LEU A 200 3.40 13.60 -15.03
CA LEU A 200 2.07 13.67 -14.42
C LEU A 200 2.07 14.71 -13.30
N LEU A 201 1.01 15.48 -13.24
CA LEU A 201 0.73 16.37 -12.11
C LEU A 201 -0.53 15.87 -11.41
N PHE A 202 -0.39 15.51 -10.15
CA PHE A 202 -1.49 15.14 -9.28
C PHE A 202 -1.74 16.23 -8.24
N LYS A 203 -2.97 16.35 -7.81
CA LYS A 203 -3.38 17.18 -6.69
C LYS A 203 -4.21 16.37 -5.71
N ASN A 204 -3.87 16.45 -4.44
CA ASN A 204 -4.73 16.00 -3.36
C ASN A 204 -5.64 17.17 -2.97
N ASP A 205 -6.89 17.12 -3.44
CA ASP A 205 -7.89 18.15 -3.15
C ASP A 205 -8.62 17.89 -1.80
N ASP A 206 -8.11 16.95 -1.00
CA ASP A 206 -8.69 16.60 0.29
C ASP A 206 -7.93 17.23 1.46
N THR A 207 -8.55 17.23 2.63
CA THR A 207 -8.00 17.72 3.90
C THR A 207 -7.21 16.66 4.66
N VAL A 208 -7.02 15.49 4.08
CA VAL A 208 -6.32 14.35 4.70
C VAL A 208 -5.05 14.01 3.93
N ASP A 209 -4.02 13.65 4.68
CA ASP A 209 -2.79 13.12 4.10
C ASP A 209 -2.97 11.66 3.71
N VAL A 210 -2.46 11.29 2.53
CA VAL A 210 -2.46 9.91 2.06
C VAL A 210 -1.04 9.39 2.05
N LYS A 211 -0.78 8.35 2.86
CA LYS A 211 0.57 7.78 2.99
C LYS A 211 1.00 7.04 1.74
N THR A 212 0.07 6.34 1.10
CA THR A 212 0.39 5.48 -0.04
C THR A 212 -0.73 5.51 -1.08
N VAL A 213 -0.34 5.75 -2.33
CA VAL A 213 -1.22 5.69 -3.50
C VAL A 213 -0.60 4.72 -4.49
N ASN A 214 -1.32 3.65 -4.83
CA ASN A 214 -0.95 2.77 -5.92
C ASN A 214 -1.42 3.39 -7.24
N VAL A 215 -0.51 3.55 -8.18
CA VAL A 215 -0.80 4.14 -9.49
C VAL A 215 -0.63 3.08 -10.55
N LEU A 216 -1.65 2.90 -11.35
CA LEU A 216 -1.62 2.06 -12.53
C LEU A 216 -1.69 2.96 -13.78
N TYR A 217 -0.70 2.84 -14.64
CA TYR A 217 -0.60 3.54 -15.91
C TYR A 217 -1.05 2.60 -17.01
N LEU A 218 -1.99 3.04 -17.83
CA LEU A 218 -2.49 2.30 -18.99
C LEU A 218 -2.24 3.13 -20.24
N LEU A 219 -1.58 2.56 -21.22
CA LEU A 219 -1.47 3.14 -22.54
C LEU A 219 -2.52 2.47 -23.44
N ARG A 220 -3.37 3.28 -24.05
CA ARG A 220 -4.39 2.80 -25.00
C ARG A 220 -4.08 3.28 -26.41
N SER A 221 -4.23 2.38 -27.36
CA SER A 221 -4.26 2.72 -28.78
C SER A 221 -5.57 3.41 -29.16
N ASP A 222 -5.65 3.93 -30.38
CA ASP A 222 -6.83 4.63 -30.90
C ASP A 222 -8.12 3.76 -30.89
N ASP A 223 -7.96 2.44 -31.03
CA ASP A 223 -9.04 1.46 -30.96
C ASP A 223 -9.41 1.07 -29.52
N GLY A 224 -8.81 1.74 -28.52
CA GLY A 224 -9.07 1.53 -27.09
C GLY A 224 -8.39 0.31 -26.49
N GLN A 225 -7.58 -0.44 -27.25
CA GLN A 225 -6.84 -1.58 -26.70
C GLN A 225 -5.71 -1.10 -25.79
N ILE A 226 -5.46 -1.86 -24.73
CA ILE A 226 -4.31 -1.62 -23.85
C ILE A 226 -3.05 -2.13 -24.57
N VAL A 227 -2.09 -1.24 -24.79
CA VAL A 227 -0.85 -1.49 -25.52
C VAL A 227 0.40 -1.32 -24.65
N GLY A 228 0.22 -0.89 -23.43
CA GLY A 228 1.27 -0.79 -22.41
C GLY A 228 0.68 -0.55 -21.04
N MET A 229 1.36 -1.02 -20.03
CA MET A 229 0.97 -0.85 -18.62
C MET A 229 2.21 -0.68 -17.77
N ASN A 230 2.07 0.02 -16.66
CA ASN A 230 3.07 0.02 -15.58
C ASN A 230 2.39 0.33 -14.24
N LYS A 231 3.04 -0.04 -13.14
CA LYS A 231 2.59 0.24 -11.78
C LYS A 231 3.66 1.00 -11.01
N SER A 232 3.25 1.93 -10.21
CA SER A 232 4.14 2.56 -9.22
C SER A 232 3.39 2.79 -7.91
N VAL A 233 4.17 3.02 -6.86
CA VAL A 233 3.65 3.37 -5.54
C VAL A 233 4.17 4.75 -5.19
N LEU A 234 3.26 5.66 -4.89
CA LEU A 234 3.58 7.00 -4.43
C LEU A 234 3.35 7.06 -2.93
N SER A 235 4.33 7.57 -2.21
CA SER A 235 4.25 7.75 -0.76
C SER A 235 4.18 9.22 -0.39
N GLY A 236 3.47 9.55 0.72
CA GLY A 236 3.47 10.88 1.32
C GLY A 236 2.76 11.94 0.47
N PHE A 237 1.49 11.74 0.17
CA PHE A 237 0.67 12.72 -0.54
C PHE A 237 -0.05 13.62 0.46
N LEU A 238 0.54 14.79 0.74
CA LEU A 238 0.01 15.71 1.74
C LEU A 238 -1.30 16.35 1.29
N ALA A 239 -2.14 16.70 2.26
CA ALA A 239 -3.40 17.40 2.05
C ALA A 239 -3.21 18.73 1.30
N ASN A 240 -4.11 19.03 0.39
CA ASN A 240 -4.12 20.29 -0.39
C ASN A 240 -2.82 20.57 -1.17
N THR A 241 -2.00 19.55 -1.47
CA THR A 241 -0.74 19.74 -2.22
C THR A 241 -0.80 19.19 -3.63
N GLU A 242 0.06 19.74 -4.48
CA GLU A 242 0.33 19.22 -5.82
C GLU A 242 1.67 18.48 -5.85
N ARG A 243 1.75 17.44 -6.65
CA ARG A 243 2.97 16.67 -6.85
C ARG A 243 3.17 16.31 -8.31
N GLU A 244 4.32 16.70 -8.83
CA GLU A 244 4.77 16.27 -10.16
C GLU A 244 5.54 14.96 -10.06
N ILE A 245 5.28 14.05 -11.00
CA ILE A 245 5.88 12.73 -11.06
C ILE A 245 6.28 12.47 -12.49
N THR A 246 7.52 12.01 -12.65
CA THR A 246 8.02 11.54 -13.94
C THR A 246 8.18 10.02 -13.90
N VAL A 247 7.51 9.33 -14.81
CA VAL A 247 7.67 7.89 -15.03
C VAL A 247 8.51 7.71 -16.28
N LEU A 248 9.69 7.12 -16.12
CA LEU A 248 10.69 7.05 -17.17
C LEU A 248 10.73 5.70 -17.91
N ASP A 249 9.85 4.77 -17.56
CA ASP A 249 9.99 3.36 -17.95
C ASP A 249 8.68 2.70 -18.41
N LEU A 250 7.78 3.48 -19.02
CA LEU A 250 6.55 2.91 -19.57
C LEU A 250 6.89 2.20 -20.90
N PRO A 251 6.95 0.86 -20.94
CA PRO A 251 7.53 0.17 -22.08
C PRO A 251 6.68 0.31 -23.34
N LYS A 252 7.36 0.42 -24.48
CA LYS A 252 6.69 0.46 -25.80
C LYS A 252 6.30 -0.95 -26.24
N PRO A 253 5.12 -1.12 -26.86
CA PRO A 253 4.74 -2.38 -27.46
C PRO A 253 5.62 -2.70 -28.67
N SER A 254 5.85 -3.99 -28.95
CA SER A 254 6.54 -4.43 -30.16
C SER A 254 5.79 -4.10 -31.44
N ARG A 255 4.48 -3.99 -31.33
CA ARG A 255 3.61 -3.54 -32.44
C ARG A 255 3.74 -2.04 -32.64
N ALA A 256 4.09 -1.61 -33.84
CA ALA A 256 4.09 -0.20 -34.19
C ALA A 256 2.69 0.41 -34.04
N LEU A 257 2.60 1.54 -33.37
CA LEU A 257 1.36 2.29 -33.25
C LEU A 257 1.30 3.36 -34.35
N THR A 258 0.13 3.52 -34.96
CA THR A 258 -0.12 4.54 -36.00
C THR A 258 -0.18 5.95 -35.42
N LYS A 259 -0.57 6.06 -34.16
CA LYS A 259 -0.63 7.31 -33.41
C LYS A 259 -0.07 7.11 -32.00
N LYS A 260 0.28 8.24 -31.37
CA LYS A 260 0.69 8.28 -29.97
C LYS A 260 -0.43 7.72 -29.07
N PRO A 261 -0.11 6.79 -28.15
CA PRO A 261 -1.13 6.20 -27.29
C PRO A 261 -1.70 7.22 -26.31
N LEU A 262 -2.95 7.01 -25.95
CA LEU A 262 -3.59 7.74 -24.86
C LEU A 262 -3.19 7.18 -23.51
N LEU A 263 -2.87 8.06 -22.58
CA LEU A 263 -2.57 7.70 -21.21
C LEU A 263 -3.83 7.76 -20.35
N GLU A 264 -4.16 6.64 -19.75
CA GLU A 264 -5.12 6.55 -18.66
C GLU A 264 -4.38 6.24 -17.36
N VAL A 265 -4.74 6.93 -16.28
CA VAL A 265 -4.14 6.73 -14.97
C VAL A 265 -5.20 6.33 -13.98
N VAL A 266 -5.02 5.19 -13.33
CA VAL A 266 -5.90 4.69 -12.29
C VAL A 266 -5.21 4.83 -10.94
N LEU A 267 -5.80 5.62 -10.05
CA LEU A 267 -5.32 5.82 -8.68
C LEU A 267 -6.06 4.89 -7.73
N ARG A 268 -5.33 4.08 -7.00
CA ARG A 268 -5.87 3.14 -6.02
C ARG A 268 -5.33 3.49 -4.64
N ILE A 269 -6.23 3.84 -3.74
CA ILE A 269 -5.91 4.18 -2.35
C ILE A 269 -6.66 3.18 -1.48
N ASN A 270 -5.93 2.45 -0.65
CA ASN A 270 -6.56 1.47 0.24
C ASN A 270 -7.23 2.14 1.44
N TYR A 271 -8.41 2.71 1.22
CA TYR A 271 -9.19 3.32 2.30
C TYR A 271 -9.88 2.29 3.22
N LEU A 272 -9.67 1.00 2.98
CA LEU A 272 -10.05 -0.07 3.91
C LEU A 272 -9.03 -0.22 5.06
N ASP A 273 -7.82 0.31 4.87
CA ASP A 273 -6.79 0.35 5.89
C ASP A 273 -6.74 1.74 6.55
N PRO A 274 -7.18 1.85 7.81
CA PRO A 274 -7.23 3.15 8.50
C PRO A 274 -5.85 3.76 8.73
N THR A 275 -4.77 3.00 8.56
CA THR A 275 -3.40 3.50 8.77
C THR A 275 -2.86 4.26 7.57
N ILE A 276 -3.48 4.16 6.40
CA ILE A 276 -3.02 4.78 5.14
C ILE A 276 -3.41 6.24 5.03
N VAL A 277 -4.49 6.64 5.71
CA VAL A 277 -4.98 8.03 5.71
C VAL A 277 -4.79 8.62 7.10
N THR A 278 -4.22 9.82 7.19
CA THR A 278 -4.08 10.57 8.45
C THR A 278 -4.77 11.92 8.33
N LEU A 279 -5.49 12.30 9.37
CA LEU A 279 -6.00 13.66 9.50
C LEU A 279 -4.80 14.58 9.70
N SER A 280 -4.67 15.60 8.89
CA SER A 280 -3.66 16.65 9.01
C SER A 280 -4.06 17.66 10.08
#